data_be7fb72d3d2ecb1e21fa30a3e4f11b83
#
_entry.id   be7fb72d3d2ecb1e21fa30a3e4f11b83
#
_cell.length_a   1.000
_cell.length_b   1.000
_cell.length_c   1.000
_cell.angle_alpha   90.00
_cell.angle_beta   90.00
_cell.angle_gamma   90.00
#
_symmetry.space_group_name_H-M   'P 1'
#
loop_
_entity.id
_entity.type
_entity.pdbx_description
1 polymer ?
#
loop_
_entity_poly.entity_id
_entity_poly.type
_entity_poly.pdbx_seq_one_letter_code
_entity_poly.pdbx_strand_id
1 'polypeptide(L)'
;LLKQFTDGELDILVATDVAARGLHIAEVTHVFNYDLPDDREDYVHRIGRTGRAGESGISISFACEQYAMNLPAIEEYIGHSIPVSQYDPNALLQDIPKPYRIKRATSTHRTSNNNRRKPFQGKL
;
A
#
# COMPACT_ATOMS: atom_id res chain seq x y z
N LEU A 1 -9.96 9.40 0.74
CA LEU A 1 -9.12 8.59 1.65
C LEU A 1 -7.88 9.37 2.09
N LEU A 2 -7.01 9.83 1.16
CA LEU A 2 -5.78 10.52 1.54
C LEU A 2 -6.06 11.79 2.37
N LYS A 3 -7.00 12.64 1.90
CA LYS A 3 -7.39 13.84 2.64
C LYS A 3 -7.92 13.51 4.04
N GLN A 4 -8.77 12.49 4.15
CA GLN A 4 -9.32 12.04 5.44
C GLN A 4 -8.22 11.54 6.39
N PHE A 5 -7.20 10.84 5.85
CA PHE A 5 -6.04 10.44 6.65
C PHE A 5 -5.21 11.65 7.10
N THR A 6 -4.95 12.59 6.20
CA THR A 6 -4.20 13.82 6.54
C THR A 6 -4.96 14.71 7.53
N ASP A 7 -6.28 14.75 7.44
CA ASP A 7 -7.15 15.52 8.35
C ASP A 7 -7.37 14.79 9.71
N GLY A 8 -6.80 13.59 9.90
CA GLY A 8 -6.93 12.80 11.14
C GLY A 8 -8.29 12.11 11.30
N GLU A 9 -9.06 11.99 10.23
CA GLU A 9 -10.34 11.25 10.23
C GLU A 9 -10.13 9.72 10.13
N LEU A 10 -8.93 9.30 9.70
CA LEU A 10 -8.53 7.91 9.57
C LEU A 10 -7.20 7.69 10.28
N ASP A 11 -7.13 6.69 11.14
CA ASP A 11 -5.91 6.34 11.89
C ASP A 11 -4.93 5.52 11.06
N ILE A 12 -5.43 4.77 10.07
CA ILE A 12 -4.62 3.84 9.26
C ILE A 12 -4.90 4.05 7.77
N LEU A 13 -3.82 4.17 7.00
CA LEU A 13 -3.86 4.19 5.54
C LEU A 13 -3.11 2.97 4.98
N VAL A 14 -3.81 2.15 4.21
CA VAL A 14 -3.19 1.04 3.45
C VAL A 14 -2.97 1.48 2.01
N ALA A 15 -1.73 1.42 1.56
CA ALA A 15 -1.34 1.84 0.23
C ALA A 15 -0.29 0.90 -0.37
N THR A 16 -0.24 0.84 -1.71
CA THR A 16 0.86 0.23 -2.45
C THR A 16 1.94 1.27 -2.73
N ASP A 17 3.16 0.83 -3.09
CA ASP A 17 4.26 1.74 -3.44
C ASP A 17 3.88 2.71 -4.56
N VAL A 18 3.19 2.21 -5.59
CA VAL A 18 2.72 3.04 -6.71
C VAL A 18 1.74 4.12 -6.23
N ALA A 19 0.83 3.76 -5.33
CA ALA A 19 -0.11 4.73 -4.77
C ALA A 19 0.57 5.70 -3.79
N ALA A 20 1.61 5.25 -3.10
CA ALA A 20 2.34 6.06 -2.13
C ALA A 20 3.38 7.00 -2.77
N ARG A 21 3.90 6.65 -3.96
CA ARG A 21 4.81 7.51 -4.74
C ARG A 21 4.06 8.76 -5.22
N GLY A 22 4.58 9.92 -4.86
CA GLY A 22 3.96 11.21 -5.24
C GLY A 22 2.84 11.68 -4.31
N LEU A 23 2.45 10.89 -3.31
CA LEU A 23 1.57 11.38 -2.27
C LEU A 23 2.39 12.16 -1.24
N HIS A 24 2.04 13.42 -1.03
CA HIS A 24 2.46 14.15 0.15
C HIS A 24 1.66 13.61 1.35
N ILE A 25 2.08 12.45 1.85
CA ILE A 25 1.58 11.96 3.12
C ILE A 25 2.32 12.75 4.19
N ALA A 26 1.57 13.45 5.02
CA ALA A 26 2.09 14.10 6.21
C ALA A 26 2.81 13.05 7.08
N GLU A 27 3.68 13.52 7.96
CA GLU A 27 4.42 12.68 8.88
C GLU A 27 3.51 11.70 9.61
N VAL A 28 3.84 10.42 9.46
CA VAL A 28 3.14 9.37 10.18
C VAL A 28 4.02 8.88 11.33
N THR A 29 3.41 8.49 12.44
CA THR A 29 4.13 7.99 13.61
C THR A 29 4.71 6.59 13.37
N HIS A 30 4.00 5.78 12.57
CA HIS A 30 4.35 4.39 12.31
C HIS A 30 4.25 4.05 10.82
N VAL A 31 5.21 3.26 10.35
CA VAL A 31 5.15 2.61 9.02
C VAL A 31 5.19 1.10 9.22
N PHE A 32 4.22 0.41 8.65
CA PHE A 32 4.18 -1.06 8.63
C PHE A 32 4.44 -1.56 7.21
N ASN A 33 5.56 -2.23 7.00
CA ASN A 33 5.83 -2.95 5.76
C ASN A 33 5.26 -4.36 5.89
N TYR A 34 4.15 -4.65 5.20
CA TYR A 34 3.55 -5.98 5.22
C TYR A 34 4.47 -7.02 4.57
N ASP A 35 5.18 -6.62 3.52
CA ASP A 35 6.23 -7.39 2.87
C ASP A 35 7.48 -6.51 2.71
N LEU A 36 8.68 -7.11 2.81
CA LEU A 36 9.91 -6.44 2.43
C LEU A 36 9.91 -6.23 0.91
N PRO A 37 10.26 -5.04 0.41
CA PRO A 37 10.36 -4.78 -1.01
C PRO A 37 11.55 -5.51 -1.64
N ASP A 38 11.47 -5.75 -2.94
CA ASP A 38 12.59 -6.31 -3.71
C ASP A 38 13.68 -5.27 -3.93
N ASP A 39 13.31 -4.00 -3.99
CA ASP A 39 14.24 -2.88 -4.13
C ASP A 39 14.53 -2.23 -2.77
N ARG A 40 15.82 -2.16 -2.44
CA ARG A 40 16.31 -1.54 -1.20
C ARG A 40 16.00 -0.04 -1.10
N GLU A 41 15.93 0.66 -2.25
CA GLU A 41 15.56 2.07 -2.27
C GLU A 41 14.07 2.25 -1.91
N ASP A 42 13.22 1.34 -2.35
CA ASP A 42 11.80 1.34 -1.98
C ASP A 42 11.61 1.16 -0.47
N TYR A 43 12.46 0.35 0.17
CA TYR A 43 12.46 0.23 1.63
C TYR A 43 12.69 1.59 2.31
N VAL A 44 13.71 2.32 1.89
CA VAL A 44 14.03 3.64 2.46
C VAL A 44 12.91 4.65 2.16
N HIS A 45 12.32 4.61 0.97
CA HIS A 45 11.19 5.45 0.62
C HIS A 45 9.95 5.17 1.48
N ARG A 46 9.68 3.91 1.84
CA ARG A 46 8.59 3.54 2.73
C ARG A 46 8.83 4.03 4.16
N ILE A 47 9.95 3.67 4.75
CA ILE A 47 10.27 4.07 6.13
C ILE A 47 10.43 5.59 6.25
N GLY A 48 10.89 6.26 5.19
CA GLY A 48 11.01 7.72 5.12
C GLY A 48 9.68 8.47 5.15
N ARG A 49 8.55 7.81 5.40
CA ARG A 49 7.26 8.46 5.72
C ARG A 49 7.15 8.80 7.20
N THR A 50 8.00 8.24 8.04
CA THR A 50 8.07 8.56 9.48
C THR A 50 9.44 9.12 9.85
N GLY A 51 9.58 9.70 11.02
CA GLY A 51 10.85 10.21 11.56
C GLY A 51 11.45 11.37 10.78
N ARG A 52 10.63 12.29 10.26
CA ARG A 52 11.09 13.47 9.53
C ARG A 52 11.27 14.68 10.44
N ALA A 53 12.02 15.66 9.94
CA ALA A 53 12.22 16.97 10.59
C ALA A 53 12.76 16.90 12.04
N GLY A 54 13.45 15.81 12.42
CA GLY A 54 13.99 15.62 13.76
C GLY A 54 13.04 14.92 14.73
N GLU A 55 11.84 14.55 14.28
CA GLU A 55 10.94 13.72 15.04
C GLU A 55 11.34 12.24 14.97
N SER A 56 11.04 11.48 16.03
CA SER A 56 11.25 10.03 16.06
C SER A 56 10.08 9.31 15.41
N GLY A 57 10.36 8.24 14.65
CA GLY A 57 9.34 7.41 14.03
C GLY A 57 9.62 5.93 14.22
N ILE A 58 8.60 5.12 14.09
CA ILE A 58 8.70 3.67 14.23
C ILE A 58 8.41 3.02 12.88
N SER A 59 9.31 2.13 12.45
CA SER A 59 9.08 1.27 11.29
C SER A 59 9.12 -0.19 11.71
N ILE A 60 8.09 -0.93 11.33
CA ILE A 60 7.95 -2.35 11.59
C ILE A 60 7.80 -3.07 10.26
N SER A 61 8.65 -4.05 10.00
CA SER A 61 8.62 -4.83 8.77
C SER A 61 8.38 -6.29 9.08
N PHE A 62 7.45 -6.91 8.34
CA PHE A 62 7.26 -8.34 8.38
C PHE A 62 8.08 -8.98 7.27
N ALA A 63 8.77 -10.05 7.60
CA ALA A 63 9.56 -10.82 6.64
C ALA A 63 9.05 -12.27 6.64
N CYS A 64 8.38 -12.65 5.57
CA CYS A 64 8.07 -14.05 5.32
C CYS A 64 9.25 -14.74 4.62
N GLU A 65 9.20 -16.06 4.50
CA GLU A 65 10.25 -16.86 3.88
C GLU A 65 10.63 -16.37 2.47
N GLN A 66 9.66 -15.89 1.70
CA GLN A 66 9.87 -15.39 0.34
C GLN A 66 10.67 -14.08 0.32
N TYR A 67 10.34 -13.13 1.20
CA TYR A 67 10.91 -11.79 1.18
C TYR A 67 12.07 -11.59 2.16
N ALA A 68 12.28 -12.53 3.08
CA ALA A 68 13.42 -12.47 4.02
C ALA A 68 14.78 -12.45 3.30
N MET A 69 14.84 -12.98 2.07
CA MET A 69 16.06 -12.97 1.26
C MET A 69 16.50 -11.56 0.84
N ASN A 70 15.61 -10.58 0.89
CA ASN A 70 15.90 -9.18 0.54
C ASN A 70 16.54 -8.42 1.70
N LEU A 71 16.41 -8.94 2.94
CA LEU A 71 16.89 -8.27 4.15
C LEU A 71 18.38 -7.92 4.12
N PRO A 72 19.31 -8.81 3.73
CA PRO A 72 20.74 -8.47 3.71
C PRO A 72 21.06 -7.30 2.77
N ALA A 73 20.43 -7.23 1.60
CA ALA A 73 20.66 -6.12 0.66
C ALA A 73 20.09 -4.79 1.17
N ILE A 74 19.00 -4.84 1.93
CA ILE A 74 18.42 -3.67 2.58
C ILE A 74 19.34 -3.19 3.70
N GLU A 75 19.81 -4.08 4.58
CA GLU A 75 20.71 -3.75 5.68
C GLU A 75 22.06 -3.18 5.20
N GLU A 76 22.61 -3.75 4.14
CA GLU A 76 23.80 -3.21 3.49
C GLU A 76 23.58 -1.78 3.00
N TYR A 77 22.42 -1.52 2.40
CA TYR A 77 22.09 -0.21 1.84
C TYR A 77 21.86 0.87 2.91
N ILE A 78 21.18 0.51 4.00
CA ILE A 78 20.96 1.45 5.12
C ILE A 78 22.15 1.55 6.08
N GLY A 79 23.13 0.64 5.97
CA GLY A 79 24.37 0.67 6.72
C GLY A 79 24.28 0.15 8.16
N HIS A 80 23.19 -0.51 8.52
CA HIS A 80 23.02 -1.12 9.85
C HIS A 80 22.03 -2.28 9.81
N SER A 81 22.14 -3.17 10.78
CA SER A 81 21.19 -4.29 10.93
C SER A 81 19.85 -3.82 11.49
N ILE A 82 18.78 -4.43 10.99
CA ILE A 82 17.42 -4.22 11.47
C ILE A 82 17.18 -5.18 12.65
N PRO A 83 16.84 -4.67 13.85
CA PRO A 83 16.58 -5.53 14.99
C PRO A 83 15.43 -6.49 14.71
N VAL A 84 15.68 -7.79 14.91
CA VAL A 84 14.66 -8.82 14.77
C VAL A 84 13.96 -9.04 16.10
N SER A 85 12.65 -8.84 16.11
CA SER A 85 11.80 -9.16 17.25
C SER A 85 11.11 -10.49 17.02
N GLN A 86 11.17 -11.38 18.02
CA GLN A 86 10.34 -12.59 18.01
C GLN A 86 8.96 -12.24 18.55
N TYR A 87 7.92 -12.68 17.84
CA TYR A 87 6.55 -12.53 18.33
C TYR A 87 6.17 -13.72 19.24
N ASP A 88 5.34 -13.43 20.25
CA ASP A 88 4.71 -14.49 21.04
C ASP A 88 3.48 -15.01 20.27
N PRO A 89 3.44 -16.29 19.86
CA PRO A 89 2.28 -16.86 19.19
C PRO A 89 0.97 -16.73 19.98
N ASN A 90 1.07 -16.66 21.33
CA ASN A 90 -0.10 -16.49 22.19
C ASN A 90 -0.63 -15.04 22.21
N ALA A 91 0.18 -14.07 21.79
CA ALA A 91 -0.23 -12.68 21.66
C ALA A 91 -1.00 -12.43 20.35
N LEU A 92 -1.01 -13.38 19.41
CA LEU A 92 -1.78 -13.29 18.18
C LEU A 92 -3.28 -13.45 18.48
N LEU A 93 -4.09 -12.69 17.77
CA LEU A 93 -5.54 -12.82 17.83
C LEU A 93 -5.95 -14.26 17.44
N GLN A 94 -6.57 -14.97 18.38
CA GLN A 94 -7.07 -16.33 18.16
C GLN A 94 -8.31 -16.33 17.25
N ASP A 95 -9.14 -15.28 17.38
CA ASP A 95 -10.34 -15.08 16.57
C ASP A 95 -10.13 -13.92 15.59
N ILE A 96 -9.76 -14.25 14.37
CA ILE A 96 -9.67 -13.27 13.30
C ILE A 96 -11.07 -13.08 12.71
N PRO A 97 -11.65 -11.87 12.75
CA PRO A 97 -12.94 -11.61 12.12
C PRO A 97 -12.88 -11.97 10.63
N LYS A 98 -13.90 -12.67 10.14
CA LYS A 98 -13.97 -12.98 8.72
C LYS A 98 -13.93 -11.68 7.91
N PRO A 99 -13.09 -11.60 6.85
CA PRO A 99 -12.97 -10.38 6.08
C PRO A 99 -14.33 -10.01 5.47
N TYR A 100 -14.74 -8.77 5.70
CA TYR A 100 -15.93 -8.23 5.06
C TYR A 100 -15.69 -8.08 3.56
N ARG A 101 -16.38 -8.92 2.78
CA ARG A 101 -16.29 -8.87 1.33
C ARG A 101 -17.17 -7.73 0.81
N ILE A 102 -16.57 -6.59 0.50
CA ILE A 102 -17.26 -5.51 -0.20
C ILE A 102 -17.68 -6.05 -1.57
N LYS A 103 -18.99 -6.25 -1.80
CA LYS A 103 -19.51 -6.54 -3.14
C LYS A 103 -19.23 -5.30 -3.99
N ARG A 104 -18.22 -5.37 -4.86
CA ARG A 104 -18.04 -4.34 -5.89
C ARG A 104 -19.30 -4.31 -6.72
N ALA A 105 -19.99 -3.17 -6.76
CA ALA A 105 -21.07 -2.94 -7.68
C ALA A 105 -20.49 -3.13 -9.09
N THR A 106 -20.95 -4.16 -9.79
CA THR A 106 -20.64 -4.34 -11.21
C THR A 106 -21.30 -3.20 -11.95
N SER A 107 -20.53 -2.21 -12.37
CA SER A 107 -21.01 -1.18 -13.28
C SER A 107 -21.28 -1.87 -14.62
N THR A 108 -22.53 -2.20 -14.86
CA THR A 108 -22.99 -2.60 -16.19
C THR A 108 -22.91 -1.38 -17.09
N HIS A 109 -21.78 -1.22 -17.75
CA HIS A 109 -21.65 -0.30 -18.88
C HIS A 109 -22.56 -0.83 -20.00
N ARG A 110 -23.80 -0.34 -20.01
CA ARG A 110 -24.74 -0.53 -21.12
C ARG A 110 -24.24 0.34 -22.27
N THR A 111 -23.38 -0.22 -23.12
CA THR A 111 -23.04 0.37 -24.41
C THR A 111 -24.30 0.29 -25.29
N SER A 112 -25.06 1.39 -25.30
CA SER A 112 -26.10 1.62 -26.31
C SER A 112 -25.42 1.95 -27.62
N ASN A 113 -25.15 0.92 -28.43
CA ASN A 113 -24.64 1.09 -29.79
C ASN A 113 -25.83 1.19 -30.72
N ASN A 114 -26.43 2.38 -30.84
CA ASN A 114 -27.54 2.65 -31.76
C ASN A 114 -26.99 3.41 -32.99
N ASN A 115 -26.16 2.72 -33.78
CA ASN A 115 -25.68 3.26 -35.05
C ASN A 115 -26.53 2.73 -36.21
N ARG A 116 -27.77 3.27 -36.35
CA ARG A 116 -28.59 3.07 -37.55
C ARG A 116 -27.99 3.90 -38.68
N ARG A 117 -27.16 3.30 -39.51
CA ARG A 117 -26.77 3.85 -40.81
C ARG A 117 -28.00 3.93 -41.70
N LYS A 118 -28.38 5.13 -42.10
CA LYS A 118 -29.39 5.35 -43.17
C LYS A 118 -28.75 4.95 -44.50
N PRO A 119 -29.50 4.25 -45.40
CA PRO A 119 -28.97 3.95 -46.70
C PRO A 119 -28.93 5.19 -47.60
N PHE A 120 -27.81 5.35 -48.29
CA PHE A 120 -27.61 6.38 -49.30
C PHE A 120 -28.44 6.06 -50.52
N GLN A 121 -29.45 6.93 -50.86
CA GLN A 121 -30.18 6.85 -52.13
C GLN A 121 -29.47 7.78 -53.12
N GLY A 122 -28.70 7.21 -54.04
CA GLY A 122 -28.25 7.91 -55.23
C GLY A 122 -29.40 8.06 -56.25
N LYS A 123 -29.59 9.27 -56.75
CA LYS A 123 -30.37 9.53 -57.99
C LYS A 123 -29.37 9.84 -59.08
N LEU A 124 -29.63 9.17 -60.21
CA LEU A 124 -29.06 9.46 -61.53
C LEU A 124 -29.51 10.85 -62.03
#